data_13424d169da18b27cc681327fbab1f3e
#
_entry.id   13424d169da18b27cc681327fbab1f3e
#
_cell.length_a   1.000
_cell.length_b   1.000
_cell.length_c   1.000
_cell.angle_alpha   90.00
_cell.angle_beta   90.00
_cell.angle_gamma   90.00
#
_symmetry.space_group_name_H-M   'P 1'
#
loop_
_entity.id
_entity.type
_entity.pdbx_description
1 polymer ?
#
loop_
_entity_poly.entity_id
_entity_poly.type
_entity_poly.pdbx_seq_one_letter_code
_entity_poly.pdbx_strand_id
1 'polypeptide(L)'
;MASDIAGRRYRTWYAMLLRLYPRPFRERFGEGMAQTFHDLCQERKGAGRGLFGFALWIFCETLVGIVKENTTHMPQLGKTMLRVALGALAVLMVPLVASQFVEGWNWPVGAFVRVYVLFFGTGMVFALVARRMGAWSYKAGVGVALVSGFALGWSNMVHVADSGNPANLMYYSVLGVGAVGACLARLKAGGLALTLFAMAATLALIAVTLPSGAPPYLARNMAIGHGVCTALFTASGLLFRHASLSGLTQTPQ
;
A
#
# COMPACT_ATOMS: atom_id res chain seq x y z
N MET A 1 15.50 25.69 33.25
CA MET A 1 15.27 24.32 33.76
C MET A 1 14.43 23.47 32.77
N ALA A 2 13.25 23.86 32.29
CA ALA A 2 12.47 23.09 31.32
C ALA A 2 13.18 22.88 29.95
N SER A 3 13.90 23.90 29.42
CA SER A 3 14.65 23.82 28.16
C SER A 3 15.84 22.86 28.21
N ASP A 4 16.43 22.62 29.39
CA ASP A 4 17.54 21.69 29.55
C ASP A 4 17.08 20.23 29.59
N ILE A 5 15.91 19.98 30.14
CA ILE A 5 15.29 18.66 30.15
C ILE A 5 14.89 18.28 28.71
N ALA A 6 14.29 19.20 27.97
CA ALA A 6 13.91 18.99 26.57
C ALA A 6 15.15 18.72 25.68
N GLY A 7 16.22 19.50 25.82
CA GLY A 7 17.44 19.29 25.07
C GLY A 7 18.15 17.96 25.37
N ARG A 8 18.08 17.46 26.62
CA ARG A 8 18.58 16.12 26.97
C ARG A 8 17.75 15.01 26.33
N ARG A 9 16.43 15.13 26.32
CA ARG A 9 15.51 14.15 25.70
C ARG A 9 15.76 14.07 24.19
N TYR A 10 15.87 15.19 23.48
CA TYR A 10 16.13 15.19 22.03
C TYR A 10 17.47 14.55 21.70
N ARG A 11 18.53 14.76 22.48
CA ARG A 11 19.82 14.11 22.31
C ARG A 11 19.74 12.59 22.49
N THR A 12 19.04 12.12 23.48
CA THR A 12 18.83 10.68 23.71
C THR A 12 18.08 10.07 22.54
N TRP A 13 17.00 10.72 22.06
CA TRP A 13 16.24 10.24 20.91
C TRP A 13 17.04 10.26 19.63
N TYR A 14 17.85 11.30 19.42
CA TYR A 14 18.75 11.37 18.27
C TYR A 14 19.80 10.25 18.29
N ALA A 15 20.40 9.98 19.42
CA ALA A 15 21.35 8.87 19.59
C ALA A 15 20.68 7.50 19.34
N MET A 16 19.41 7.32 19.73
CA MET A 16 18.65 6.12 19.38
C MET A 16 18.39 6.03 17.87
N LEU A 17 18.06 7.16 17.24
CA LEU A 17 17.84 7.24 15.81
C LEU A 17 19.11 6.86 15.01
N LEU A 18 20.27 7.34 15.43
CA LEU A 18 21.55 6.99 14.81
C LEU A 18 21.89 5.49 14.87
N ARG A 19 21.32 4.74 15.82
CA ARG A 19 21.49 3.27 15.88
C ARG A 19 20.86 2.54 14.69
N LEU A 20 19.94 3.19 13.98
CA LEU A 20 19.30 2.63 12.79
C LEU A 20 20.18 2.70 11.53
N TYR A 21 21.27 3.46 11.56
CA TYR A 21 22.28 3.41 10.48
C TYR A 21 23.01 2.07 10.45
N PRO A 22 23.47 1.60 9.26
CA PRO A 22 24.35 0.44 9.14
C PRO A 22 25.61 0.60 10.01
N ARG A 23 26.08 -0.50 10.59
CA ARG A 23 27.25 -0.50 11.47
C ARG A 23 28.46 0.26 10.89
N PRO A 24 28.91 0.02 9.62
CA PRO A 24 30.08 0.72 9.06
C PRO A 24 29.89 2.23 8.98
N PHE A 25 28.68 2.69 8.64
CA PHE A 25 28.36 4.12 8.57
C PHE A 25 28.35 4.75 9.97
N ARG A 26 27.72 4.07 10.92
CA ARG A 26 27.62 4.55 12.31
C ARG A 26 28.98 4.64 13.01
N GLU A 27 29.85 3.65 12.79
CA GLU A 27 31.22 3.66 13.37
C GLU A 27 32.06 4.80 12.81
N ARG A 28 31.86 5.17 11.55
CA ARG A 28 32.60 6.24 10.90
C ARG A 28 32.05 7.65 11.18
N PHE A 29 30.72 7.80 11.23
CA PHE A 29 30.08 9.13 11.26
C PHE A 29 29.18 9.38 12.47
N GLY A 30 28.78 8.33 13.21
CA GLY A 30 27.76 8.43 14.25
C GLY A 30 28.12 9.38 15.39
N GLU A 31 29.38 9.38 15.83
CA GLU A 31 29.86 10.25 16.90
C GLU A 31 29.88 11.72 16.46
N GLY A 32 30.40 12.00 15.26
CA GLY A 32 30.39 13.35 14.69
C GLY A 32 28.99 13.90 14.48
N MET A 33 28.05 13.08 14.00
CA MET A 33 26.63 13.48 13.84
C MET A 33 25.98 13.79 15.19
N ALA A 34 26.23 12.99 16.21
CA ALA A 34 25.71 13.22 17.56
C ALA A 34 26.26 14.51 18.17
N GLN A 35 27.56 14.78 17.98
CA GLN A 35 28.22 16.00 18.43
C GLN A 35 27.65 17.22 17.69
N THR A 36 27.59 17.19 16.37
CA THR A 36 27.01 18.27 15.55
C THR A 36 25.57 18.60 15.99
N PHE A 37 24.74 17.59 16.21
CA PHE A 37 23.39 17.81 16.72
C PHE A 37 23.38 18.48 18.10
N HIS A 38 24.30 18.08 18.97
CA HIS A 38 24.47 18.70 20.28
C HIS A 38 24.82 20.19 20.17
N ASP A 39 25.82 20.53 19.35
CA ASP A 39 26.32 21.87 19.18
C ASP A 39 25.25 22.80 18.58
N LEU A 40 24.53 22.32 17.54
CA LEU A 40 23.41 23.04 16.95
C LEU A 40 22.25 23.28 17.94
N CYS A 41 21.98 22.32 18.83
CA CYS A 41 20.98 22.50 19.90
C CYS A 41 21.43 23.57 20.92
N GLN A 42 22.73 23.63 21.25
CA GLN A 42 23.31 24.63 22.15
C GLN A 42 23.25 26.03 21.53
N GLU A 43 23.67 26.16 20.28
CA GLU A 43 23.63 27.43 19.55
C GLU A 43 22.19 28.00 19.45
N ARG A 44 21.23 27.16 19.12
CA ARG A 44 19.83 27.59 19.06
C ARG A 44 19.24 27.98 20.41
N LYS A 45 19.66 27.32 21.48
CA LYS A 45 19.30 27.74 22.85
C LYS A 45 19.86 29.12 23.17
N GLY A 46 21.13 29.36 22.87
CA GLY A 46 21.77 30.64 23.04
C GLY A 46 21.09 31.79 22.28
N ALA A 47 20.52 31.49 21.12
CA ALA A 47 19.78 32.42 20.27
C ALA A 47 18.30 32.59 20.66
N GLY A 48 17.80 31.94 21.71
CA GLY A 48 16.39 32.01 22.18
C GLY A 48 15.37 31.41 21.19
N ARG A 49 15.79 30.58 20.24
CA ARG A 49 14.96 29.97 19.20
C ARG A 49 14.37 28.63 19.65
N GLY A 50 13.13 28.33 19.23
CA GLY A 50 12.44 27.09 19.56
C GLY A 50 13.18 25.85 19.08
N LEU A 51 13.36 24.84 19.97
CA LEU A 51 14.08 23.60 19.68
C LEU A 51 13.20 22.56 18.99
N PHE A 52 11.88 22.59 19.18
CA PHE A 52 10.99 21.52 18.71
C PHE A 52 10.96 21.39 17.19
N GLY A 53 10.66 22.47 16.49
CA GLY A 53 10.62 22.44 15.00
C GLY A 53 11.97 22.08 14.37
N PHE A 54 13.07 22.54 14.99
CA PHE A 54 14.40 22.20 14.55
C PHE A 54 14.74 20.72 14.78
N ALA A 55 14.46 20.18 15.96
CA ALA A 55 14.69 18.77 16.26
C ALA A 55 13.88 17.88 15.33
N LEU A 56 12.61 18.24 15.09
CA LEU A 56 11.73 17.53 14.17
C LEU A 56 12.30 17.51 12.74
N TRP A 57 12.77 18.67 12.26
CA TRP A 57 13.36 18.78 10.92
C TRP A 57 14.63 17.91 10.78
N ILE A 58 15.55 17.99 11.76
CA ILE A 58 16.78 17.16 11.77
C ILE A 58 16.43 15.66 11.85
N PHE A 59 15.42 15.29 12.63
CA PHE A 59 14.99 13.90 12.72
C PHE A 59 14.43 13.39 11.40
N CYS A 60 13.63 14.18 10.71
CA CYS A 60 13.11 13.83 9.38
C CYS A 60 14.27 13.67 8.37
N GLU A 61 15.21 14.60 8.34
CA GLU A 61 16.39 14.54 7.47
C GLU A 61 17.27 13.31 7.77
N THR A 62 17.49 13.04 9.06
CA THR A 62 18.26 11.85 9.49
C THR A 62 17.54 10.55 9.11
N LEU A 63 16.21 10.48 9.24
CA LEU A 63 15.42 9.33 8.79
C LEU A 63 15.55 9.08 7.28
N VAL A 64 15.50 10.14 6.48
CA VAL A 64 15.74 10.04 5.03
C VAL A 64 17.15 9.51 4.75
N GLY A 65 18.16 10.00 5.48
CA GLY A 65 19.53 9.53 5.40
C GLY A 65 19.67 8.05 5.77
N ILE A 66 19.03 7.61 6.86
CA ILE A 66 19.01 6.20 7.30
C ILE A 66 18.40 5.32 6.21
N VAL A 67 17.24 5.70 5.67
CA VAL A 67 16.58 4.95 4.59
C VAL A 67 17.49 4.86 3.37
N LYS A 68 18.09 5.97 2.96
CA LYS A 68 19.00 6.03 1.81
C LYS A 68 20.21 5.11 2.01
N GLU A 69 20.87 5.19 3.15
CA GLU A 69 22.08 4.40 3.43
C GLU A 69 21.77 2.90 3.56
N ASN A 70 20.71 2.55 4.30
CA ASN A 70 20.28 1.16 4.40
C ASN A 70 19.84 0.56 3.05
N THR A 71 19.31 1.38 2.14
CA THR A 71 18.86 0.90 0.82
C THR A 71 20.00 0.78 -0.18
N THR A 72 21.14 1.45 0.02
CA THR A 72 22.24 1.44 -0.93
C THR A 72 22.77 0.01 -1.15
N HIS A 73 22.87 -0.77 -0.10
CA HIS A 73 23.38 -2.16 -0.13
C HIS A 73 22.28 -3.22 -0.24
N MET A 74 21.00 -2.83 -0.28
CA MET A 74 19.90 -3.78 -0.43
C MET A 74 19.77 -4.31 -1.86
N PRO A 75 19.42 -5.61 -2.02
CA PRO A 75 19.05 -6.15 -3.32
C PRO A 75 17.82 -5.43 -3.87
N GLN A 76 17.65 -5.42 -5.20
CA GLN A 76 16.56 -4.69 -5.86
C GLN A 76 15.15 -5.05 -5.33
N LEU A 77 14.96 -6.30 -4.93
CA LEU A 77 13.73 -6.75 -4.29
C LEU A 77 13.50 -6.04 -2.95
N GLY A 78 14.52 -5.98 -2.09
CA GLY A 78 14.44 -5.29 -0.81
C GLY A 78 14.10 -3.81 -0.94
N LYS A 79 14.72 -3.11 -1.91
CA LYS A 79 14.38 -1.70 -2.23
C LYS A 79 12.91 -1.55 -2.63
N THR A 80 12.36 -2.50 -3.38
CA THR A 80 10.96 -2.47 -3.79
C THR A 80 10.04 -2.73 -2.60
N MET A 81 10.33 -3.75 -1.80
CA MET A 81 9.56 -4.05 -0.58
C MET A 81 9.50 -2.83 0.34
N LEU A 82 10.63 -2.16 0.56
CA LEU A 82 10.69 -0.97 1.40
C LEU A 82 9.87 0.20 0.82
N ARG A 83 9.96 0.45 -0.50
CA ARG A 83 9.17 1.52 -1.15
C ARG A 83 7.67 1.26 -1.05
N VAL A 84 7.26 0.02 -1.29
CA VAL A 84 5.85 -0.39 -1.20
C VAL A 84 5.37 -0.31 0.25
N ALA A 85 6.19 -0.75 1.22
CA ALA A 85 5.86 -0.70 2.64
C ALA A 85 5.69 0.75 3.12
N LEU A 86 6.61 1.64 2.74
CA LEU A 86 6.53 3.07 3.09
C LEU A 86 5.34 3.75 2.39
N GLY A 87 5.06 3.42 1.13
CA GLY A 87 3.89 3.91 0.41
C GLY A 87 2.57 3.47 1.07
N ALA A 88 2.46 2.19 1.43
CA ALA A 88 1.31 1.67 2.16
C ALA A 88 1.12 2.36 3.53
N LEU A 89 2.22 2.59 4.26
CA LEU A 89 2.19 3.30 5.53
C LEU A 89 1.77 4.76 5.35
N ALA A 90 2.27 5.46 4.33
CA ALA A 90 1.91 6.84 4.04
C ALA A 90 0.40 6.98 3.73
N VAL A 91 -0.18 6.06 2.95
CA VAL A 91 -1.62 6.03 2.70
C VAL A 91 -2.40 5.74 3.98
N LEU A 92 -1.90 4.85 4.84
CA LEU A 92 -2.54 4.53 6.12
C LEU A 92 -2.52 5.69 7.11
N MET A 93 -1.57 6.61 6.99
CA MET A 93 -1.54 7.83 7.82
C MET A 93 -2.77 8.71 7.60
N VAL A 94 -3.40 8.68 6.41
CA VAL A 94 -4.61 9.47 6.14
C VAL A 94 -5.76 9.07 7.07
N PRO A 95 -6.23 7.81 7.11
CA PRO A 95 -7.28 7.42 8.06
C PRO A 95 -6.83 7.50 9.53
N LEU A 96 -5.54 7.30 9.82
CA LEU A 96 -5.01 7.45 11.18
C LEU A 96 -5.12 8.90 11.67
N VAL A 97 -4.76 9.87 10.83
CA VAL A 97 -4.90 11.30 11.14
C VAL A 97 -6.37 11.68 11.18
N ALA A 98 -7.17 11.23 10.22
CA ALA A 98 -8.61 11.51 10.19
C ALA A 98 -9.32 11.01 11.47
N SER A 99 -8.91 9.85 12.01
CA SER A 99 -9.49 9.32 13.27
C SER A 99 -9.26 10.20 14.49
N GLN A 100 -8.32 11.16 14.44
CA GLN A 100 -8.09 12.11 15.52
C GLN A 100 -9.01 13.35 15.46
N PHE A 101 -9.61 13.62 14.28
CA PHE A 101 -10.40 14.82 14.03
C PHE A 101 -11.87 14.54 13.77
N VAL A 102 -12.23 13.30 13.42
CA VAL A 102 -13.60 12.91 13.10
C VAL A 102 -14.22 12.19 14.29
N GLU A 103 -15.18 12.82 14.96
CA GLU A 103 -15.92 12.22 16.07
C GLU A 103 -16.65 10.95 15.60
N GLY A 104 -16.57 9.89 16.39
CA GLY A 104 -17.19 8.60 16.06
C GLY A 104 -16.35 7.68 15.15
N TRP A 105 -15.18 8.13 14.67
CA TRP A 105 -14.26 7.28 13.90
C TRP A 105 -13.41 6.41 14.83
N ASN A 106 -13.89 5.22 15.12
CA ASN A 106 -13.23 4.30 16.07
C ASN A 106 -12.76 3.03 15.34
N TRP A 107 -11.64 3.11 14.63
CA TRP A 107 -11.04 1.93 14.03
C TRP A 107 -10.18 1.17 15.06
N PRO A 108 -10.46 -0.11 15.33
CA PRO A 108 -9.59 -0.91 16.16
C PRO A 108 -8.24 -1.14 15.47
N VAL A 109 -7.18 -1.34 16.25
CA VAL A 109 -5.82 -1.57 15.73
C VAL A 109 -5.79 -2.67 14.67
N GLY A 110 -6.60 -3.74 14.84
CA GLY A 110 -6.71 -4.81 13.86
C GLY A 110 -7.24 -4.37 12.49
N ALA A 111 -8.05 -3.30 12.41
CA ALA A 111 -8.49 -2.72 11.14
C ALA A 111 -7.32 -2.06 10.40
N PHE A 112 -6.51 -1.28 11.10
CA PHE A 112 -5.30 -0.66 10.52
C PHE A 112 -4.32 -1.72 9.98
N VAL A 113 -4.12 -2.81 10.72
CA VAL A 113 -3.26 -3.92 10.27
C VAL A 113 -3.81 -4.57 8.99
N ARG A 114 -5.11 -4.87 8.93
CA ARG A 114 -5.74 -5.45 7.72
C ARG A 114 -5.62 -4.53 6.52
N VAL A 115 -5.88 -3.24 6.70
CA VAL A 115 -5.74 -2.23 5.64
C VAL A 115 -4.30 -2.12 5.17
N TYR A 116 -3.34 -2.09 6.10
CA TYR A 116 -1.91 -2.08 5.76
C TYR A 116 -1.52 -3.31 4.92
N VAL A 117 -1.92 -4.49 5.34
CA VAL A 117 -1.64 -5.74 4.60
C VAL A 117 -2.27 -5.72 3.21
N LEU A 118 -3.48 -5.17 3.07
CA LEU A 118 -4.14 -5.03 1.78
C LEU A 118 -3.38 -4.07 0.85
N PHE A 119 -2.98 -2.89 1.32
CA PHE A 119 -2.20 -1.92 0.53
C PHE A 119 -0.81 -2.47 0.17
N PHE A 120 -0.11 -3.00 1.17
CA PHE A 120 1.22 -3.57 0.97
C PHE A 120 1.19 -4.76 0.00
N GLY A 121 0.25 -5.70 0.20
CA GLY A 121 0.10 -6.88 -0.65
C GLY A 121 -0.22 -6.50 -2.10
N THR A 122 -1.19 -5.61 -2.30
CA THR A 122 -1.58 -5.10 -3.63
C THR A 122 -0.40 -4.40 -4.32
N GLY A 123 0.28 -3.51 -3.62
CA GLY A 123 1.45 -2.79 -4.14
C GLY A 123 2.62 -3.73 -4.44
N MET A 124 2.83 -4.77 -3.62
CA MET A 124 3.89 -5.74 -3.83
C MET A 124 3.63 -6.64 -5.05
N VAL A 125 2.40 -7.12 -5.20
CA VAL A 125 1.99 -7.89 -6.39
C VAL A 125 2.19 -7.05 -7.65
N PHE A 126 1.72 -5.79 -7.65
CA PHE A 126 1.95 -4.88 -8.78
C PHE A 126 3.44 -4.72 -9.09
N ALA A 127 4.25 -4.42 -8.09
CA ALA A 127 5.68 -4.17 -8.27
C ALA A 127 6.43 -5.40 -8.77
N LEU A 128 6.07 -6.61 -8.33
CA LEU A 128 6.70 -7.87 -8.76
C LEU A 128 6.31 -8.21 -10.20
N VAL A 129 5.03 -8.08 -10.52
CA VAL A 129 4.51 -8.44 -11.84
C VAL A 129 4.94 -7.41 -12.89
N ALA A 130 4.86 -6.12 -12.59
CA ALA A 130 5.26 -5.05 -13.50
C ALA A 130 6.75 -5.08 -13.87
N ARG A 131 7.60 -5.66 -13.01
CA ARG A 131 9.03 -5.82 -13.29
C ARG A 131 9.35 -6.89 -14.33
N ARG A 132 8.52 -7.91 -14.44
CA ARG A 132 8.78 -9.07 -15.31
C ARG A 132 8.33 -8.90 -16.74
N MET A 133 7.49 -7.88 -17.02
CA MET A 133 6.84 -7.72 -18.31
C MET A 133 7.12 -6.34 -18.91
N GLY A 134 7.56 -6.29 -20.16
CA GLY A 134 7.89 -5.07 -20.91
C GLY A 134 6.66 -4.35 -21.46
N ALA A 135 5.64 -5.10 -21.90
CA ALA A 135 4.47 -4.56 -22.60
C ALA A 135 3.62 -3.64 -21.71
N TRP A 136 3.31 -2.44 -22.21
CA TRP A 136 2.46 -1.46 -21.52
C TRP A 136 1.06 -2.01 -21.24
N SER A 137 0.44 -2.69 -22.21
CA SER A 137 -0.89 -3.30 -22.06
C SER A 137 -0.95 -4.31 -20.91
N TYR A 138 0.13 -5.08 -20.70
CA TYR A 138 0.24 -6.00 -19.57
C TYR A 138 0.28 -5.25 -18.24
N LYS A 139 1.12 -4.20 -18.13
CA LYS A 139 1.24 -3.37 -16.91
C LYS A 139 -0.08 -2.67 -16.59
N ALA A 140 -0.74 -2.11 -17.60
CA ALA A 140 -2.05 -1.48 -17.44
C ALA A 140 -3.10 -2.51 -17.00
N GLY A 141 -3.12 -3.70 -17.60
CA GLY A 141 -3.99 -4.80 -17.19
C GLY A 141 -3.80 -5.17 -15.72
N VAL A 142 -2.55 -5.34 -15.26
CA VAL A 142 -2.26 -5.60 -13.83
C VAL A 142 -2.76 -4.46 -12.94
N GLY A 143 -2.49 -3.21 -13.33
CA GLY A 143 -2.93 -2.03 -12.57
C GLY A 143 -4.45 -2.00 -12.40
N VAL A 144 -5.21 -2.16 -13.48
CA VAL A 144 -6.68 -2.19 -13.46
C VAL A 144 -7.20 -3.36 -12.63
N ALA A 145 -6.64 -4.58 -12.80
CA ALA A 145 -7.03 -5.75 -12.02
C ALA A 145 -6.86 -5.53 -10.51
N LEU A 146 -5.70 -4.98 -10.11
CA LEU A 146 -5.39 -4.75 -8.70
C LEU A 146 -6.25 -3.63 -8.10
N VAL A 147 -6.52 -2.55 -8.85
CA VAL A 147 -7.43 -1.49 -8.40
C VAL A 147 -8.84 -2.05 -8.21
N SER A 148 -9.32 -2.89 -9.14
CA SER A 148 -10.64 -3.50 -9.04
C SER A 148 -10.75 -4.47 -7.87
N GLY A 149 -9.76 -5.35 -7.71
CA GLY A 149 -9.68 -6.29 -6.60
C GLY A 149 -9.55 -5.58 -5.25
N PHE A 150 -8.76 -4.50 -5.21
CA PHE A 150 -8.63 -3.64 -4.03
C PHE A 150 -9.96 -2.98 -3.69
N ALA A 151 -10.65 -2.37 -4.67
CA ALA A 151 -11.93 -1.71 -4.45
C ALA A 151 -12.99 -2.70 -3.93
N LEU A 152 -13.01 -3.92 -4.47
CA LEU A 152 -13.91 -4.98 -4.01
C LEU A 152 -13.58 -5.40 -2.57
N GLY A 153 -12.31 -5.64 -2.26
CA GLY A 153 -11.87 -5.98 -0.90
C GLY A 153 -12.12 -4.86 0.10
N TRP A 154 -11.83 -3.61 -0.29
CA TRP A 154 -12.05 -2.42 0.52
C TRP A 154 -13.54 -2.22 0.84
N SER A 155 -14.41 -2.32 -0.17
CA SER A 155 -15.86 -2.20 0.02
C SER A 155 -16.39 -3.18 1.07
N ASN A 156 -15.89 -4.42 1.05
CA ASN A 156 -16.25 -5.42 2.06
C ASN A 156 -15.72 -5.12 3.45
N MET A 157 -14.56 -4.44 3.56
CA MET A 157 -13.97 -4.09 4.86
C MET A 157 -14.64 -2.87 5.50
N VAL A 158 -15.12 -1.92 4.70
CA VAL A 158 -15.73 -0.67 5.21
C VAL A 158 -17.19 -0.90 5.65
N HIS A 159 -17.87 -1.89 5.10
CA HIS A 159 -19.22 -2.31 5.55
C HIS A 159 -19.19 -3.12 6.86
N VAL A 160 -18.29 -2.74 7.77
CA VAL A 160 -18.06 -3.43 9.05
C VAL A 160 -19.29 -3.45 9.96
N ALA A 161 -20.26 -2.55 9.77
CA ALA A 161 -21.52 -2.56 10.52
C ALA A 161 -22.39 -3.80 10.22
N ASP A 162 -22.16 -4.45 9.07
CA ASP A 162 -22.89 -5.66 8.62
C ASP A 162 -21.94 -6.87 8.49
N SER A 163 -20.87 -6.89 9.31
CA SER A 163 -19.81 -7.91 9.25
C SER A 163 -20.26 -9.33 9.59
N GLY A 164 -21.49 -9.50 10.08
CA GLY A 164 -22.12 -10.81 10.34
C GLY A 164 -22.89 -11.40 9.15
N ASN A 165 -23.02 -10.65 8.04
CA ASN A 165 -23.78 -11.14 6.90
C ASN A 165 -22.95 -12.14 6.07
N PRO A 166 -23.36 -13.44 5.99
CA PRO A 166 -22.64 -14.45 5.21
C PRO A 166 -22.54 -14.12 3.72
N ALA A 167 -23.39 -13.23 3.19
CA ALA A 167 -23.32 -12.76 1.80
C ALA A 167 -21.97 -12.05 1.51
N ASN A 168 -21.32 -11.46 2.51
CA ASN A 168 -20.01 -10.83 2.35
C ASN A 168 -18.91 -11.85 1.96
N LEU A 169 -19.06 -13.13 2.33
CA LEU A 169 -18.15 -14.20 1.94
C LEU A 169 -18.16 -14.47 0.43
N MET A 170 -19.25 -14.17 -0.26
CA MET A 170 -19.35 -14.35 -1.71
C MET A 170 -18.34 -13.46 -2.46
N TYR A 171 -18.05 -12.26 -1.97
CA TYR A 171 -17.06 -11.37 -2.60
C TYR A 171 -15.63 -11.87 -2.44
N TYR A 172 -15.32 -12.56 -1.36
CA TYR A 172 -14.01 -13.21 -1.21
C TYR A 172 -13.84 -14.38 -2.19
N SER A 173 -14.92 -15.01 -2.65
CA SER A 173 -14.85 -16.02 -3.71
C SER A 173 -14.35 -15.45 -5.02
N VAL A 174 -14.73 -14.21 -5.38
CA VAL A 174 -14.21 -13.51 -6.58
C VAL A 174 -12.69 -13.32 -6.47
N LEU A 175 -12.19 -12.87 -5.30
CA LEU A 175 -10.76 -12.72 -5.07
C LEU A 175 -10.05 -14.09 -5.06
N GLY A 176 -10.71 -15.13 -4.53
CA GLY A 176 -10.23 -16.51 -4.57
C GLY A 176 -10.06 -17.02 -6.01
N VAL A 177 -11.06 -16.80 -6.87
CA VAL A 177 -10.98 -17.11 -8.31
C VAL A 177 -9.79 -16.39 -8.95
N GLY A 178 -9.57 -15.11 -8.59
CA GLY A 178 -8.43 -14.34 -9.06
C GLY A 178 -7.09 -14.93 -8.63
N ALA A 179 -6.95 -15.28 -7.35
CA ALA A 179 -5.72 -15.85 -6.80
C ALA A 179 -5.40 -17.22 -7.42
N VAL A 180 -6.37 -18.14 -7.42
CA VAL A 180 -6.21 -19.47 -8.01
C VAL A 180 -5.94 -19.38 -9.50
N GLY A 181 -6.70 -18.56 -10.22
CA GLY A 181 -6.52 -18.37 -11.67
C GLY A 181 -5.17 -17.77 -12.02
N ALA A 182 -4.67 -16.79 -11.25
CA ALA A 182 -3.33 -16.22 -11.44
C ALA A 182 -2.22 -17.26 -11.21
N CYS A 183 -2.36 -18.12 -10.20
CA CYS A 183 -1.44 -19.23 -9.96
C CYS A 183 -1.46 -20.24 -11.10
N LEU A 184 -2.63 -20.69 -11.55
CA LEU A 184 -2.78 -21.63 -12.67
C LEU A 184 -2.26 -21.05 -13.98
N ALA A 185 -2.52 -19.76 -14.22
CA ALA A 185 -2.02 -19.04 -15.40
C ALA A 185 -0.50 -18.85 -15.39
N ARG A 186 0.17 -19.09 -14.25
CA ARG A 186 1.61 -18.79 -14.03
C ARG A 186 1.97 -17.37 -14.48
N LEU A 187 1.05 -16.44 -14.27
CA LEU A 187 1.15 -15.02 -14.67
C LEU A 187 1.29 -14.80 -16.19
N LYS A 188 0.95 -15.78 -17.03
CA LYS A 188 0.93 -15.61 -18.50
C LYS A 188 -0.30 -14.77 -18.89
N ALA A 189 -0.10 -13.84 -19.85
CA ALA A 189 -1.14 -12.88 -20.24
C ALA A 189 -2.47 -13.53 -20.66
N GLY A 190 -2.44 -14.58 -21.50
CA GLY A 190 -3.65 -15.27 -21.94
C GLY A 190 -4.41 -15.95 -20.80
N GLY A 191 -3.71 -16.57 -19.85
CA GLY A 191 -4.32 -17.18 -18.67
C GLY A 191 -4.91 -16.13 -17.70
N LEU A 192 -4.22 -15.00 -17.52
CA LEU A 192 -4.72 -13.89 -16.70
C LEU A 192 -5.96 -13.24 -17.31
N ALA A 193 -6.03 -13.13 -18.64
CA ALA A 193 -7.24 -12.68 -19.35
C ALA A 193 -8.43 -13.56 -19.01
N LEU A 194 -8.28 -14.88 -19.09
CA LEU A 194 -9.34 -15.83 -18.75
C LEU A 194 -9.74 -15.74 -17.27
N THR A 195 -8.76 -15.62 -16.37
CA THR A 195 -9.00 -15.44 -14.93
C THR A 195 -9.87 -14.22 -14.65
N LEU A 196 -9.56 -13.09 -15.29
CA LEU A 196 -10.29 -11.84 -15.07
C LEU A 196 -11.69 -11.87 -15.66
N PHE A 197 -11.90 -12.54 -16.79
CA PHE A 197 -13.24 -12.79 -17.29
C PHE A 197 -14.04 -13.71 -16.36
N ALA A 198 -13.40 -14.72 -15.76
CA ALA A 198 -14.03 -15.55 -14.74
C ALA A 198 -14.42 -14.76 -13.49
N MET A 199 -13.53 -13.86 -13.01
CA MET A 199 -13.85 -12.94 -11.90
C MET A 199 -15.04 -12.02 -12.23
N ALA A 200 -15.05 -11.44 -13.45
CA ALA A 200 -16.14 -10.60 -13.91
C ALA A 200 -17.47 -11.38 -13.97
N ALA A 201 -17.46 -12.59 -14.49
CA ALA A 201 -18.63 -13.47 -14.55
C ALA A 201 -19.12 -13.86 -13.14
N THR A 202 -18.22 -14.22 -12.23
CA THR A 202 -18.55 -14.53 -10.84
C THR A 202 -19.20 -13.34 -10.15
N LEU A 203 -18.66 -12.13 -10.33
CA LEU A 203 -19.22 -10.92 -9.75
C LEU A 203 -20.60 -10.58 -10.35
N ALA A 204 -20.78 -10.74 -11.66
CA ALA A 204 -22.05 -10.56 -12.32
C ALA A 204 -23.10 -11.56 -11.82
N LEU A 205 -22.71 -12.82 -11.60
CA LEU A 205 -23.57 -13.84 -11.02
C LEU A 205 -24.00 -13.48 -9.60
N ILE A 206 -23.07 -13.02 -8.76
CA ILE A 206 -23.38 -12.52 -7.41
C ILE A 206 -24.39 -11.37 -7.48
N ALA A 207 -24.19 -10.42 -8.41
CA ALA A 207 -25.09 -9.29 -8.56
C ALA A 207 -26.53 -9.68 -8.91
N VAL A 208 -26.70 -10.77 -9.66
CA VAL A 208 -28.05 -11.30 -10.03
C VAL A 208 -28.66 -12.13 -8.92
N THR A 209 -27.84 -12.84 -8.13
CA THR A 209 -28.34 -13.77 -7.09
C THR A 209 -28.55 -13.08 -5.74
N LEU A 210 -28.01 -11.87 -5.51
CA LEU A 210 -28.28 -11.14 -4.27
C LEU A 210 -29.77 -10.79 -4.16
N PRO A 211 -30.39 -11.14 -3.02
CA PRO A 211 -31.82 -10.98 -2.88
C PRO A 211 -32.29 -9.52 -2.94
N SER A 212 -33.40 -9.31 -3.59
CA SER A 212 -34.09 -8.04 -3.84
C SER A 212 -34.72 -7.39 -2.59
N GLY A 213 -34.27 -7.75 -1.38
CA GLY A 213 -34.81 -7.24 -0.12
C GLY A 213 -34.19 -5.95 0.40
N ALA A 214 -33.15 -5.41 -0.29
CA ALA A 214 -32.51 -4.18 0.12
C ALA A 214 -33.37 -2.95 -0.25
N PRO A 215 -33.31 -1.86 0.55
CA PRO A 215 -33.95 -0.59 0.19
C PRO A 215 -33.52 -0.12 -1.21
N PRO A 216 -34.39 0.53 -2.00
CA PRO A 216 -34.12 0.86 -3.41
C PRO A 216 -32.83 1.66 -3.64
N TYR A 217 -32.47 2.55 -2.71
CA TYR A 217 -31.23 3.35 -2.80
C TYR A 217 -30.00 2.48 -2.61
N LEU A 218 -30.06 1.51 -1.71
CA LEU A 218 -28.96 0.59 -1.42
C LEU A 218 -28.77 -0.40 -2.57
N ALA A 219 -29.87 -0.98 -3.06
CA ALA A 219 -29.86 -1.87 -4.23
C ALA A 219 -29.25 -1.20 -5.46
N ARG A 220 -29.61 0.09 -5.71
CA ARG A 220 -29.02 0.88 -6.81
C ARG A 220 -27.52 1.07 -6.64
N ASN A 221 -27.06 1.47 -5.45
CA ASN A 221 -25.63 1.71 -5.20
C ASN A 221 -24.82 0.40 -5.31
N MET A 222 -25.36 -0.70 -4.83
CA MET A 222 -24.76 -2.03 -5.00
C MET A 222 -24.68 -2.42 -6.48
N ALA A 223 -25.76 -2.24 -7.25
CA ALA A 223 -25.76 -2.53 -8.68
C ALA A 223 -24.73 -1.70 -9.46
N ILE A 224 -24.60 -0.41 -9.14
CA ILE A 224 -23.56 0.46 -9.72
C ILE A 224 -22.16 -0.07 -9.36
N GLY A 225 -21.91 -0.39 -8.10
CA GLY A 225 -20.62 -0.92 -7.64
C GLY A 225 -20.24 -2.22 -8.35
N HIS A 226 -21.19 -3.19 -8.43
CA HIS A 226 -20.99 -4.44 -9.15
C HIS A 226 -20.73 -4.19 -10.65
N GLY A 227 -21.53 -3.32 -11.28
CA GLY A 227 -21.36 -2.97 -12.70
C GLY A 227 -20.00 -2.37 -12.99
N VAL A 228 -19.54 -1.42 -12.16
CA VAL A 228 -18.21 -0.80 -12.30
C VAL A 228 -17.08 -1.83 -12.12
N CYS A 229 -17.13 -2.65 -11.07
CA CYS A 229 -16.10 -3.66 -10.84
C CYS A 229 -16.08 -4.73 -11.95
N THR A 230 -17.26 -5.19 -12.42
CA THR A 230 -17.36 -6.12 -13.54
C THR A 230 -16.76 -5.53 -14.82
N ALA A 231 -17.07 -4.26 -15.13
CA ALA A 231 -16.51 -3.56 -16.27
C ALA A 231 -14.97 -3.42 -16.17
N LEU A 232 -14.45 -3.11 -14.99
CA LEU A 232 -13.01 -2.99 -14.76
C LEU A 232 -12.29 -4.35 -14.89
N PHE A 233 -12.84 -5.44 -14.33
CA PHE A 233 -12.28 -6.78 -14.54
C PHE A 233 -12.31 -7.18 -16.01
N THR A 234 -13.39 -6.88 -16.71
CA THR A 234 -13.51 -7.13 -18.16
C THR A 234 -12.48 -6.32 -18.96
N ALA A 235 -12.35 -5.03 -18.68
CA ALA A 235 -11.36 -4.17 -19.33
C ALA A 235 -9.93 -4.65 -19.09
N SER A 236 -9.62 -5.06 -17.86
CA SER A 236 -8.33 -5.67 -17.54
C SER A 236 -8.10 -6.98 -18.32
N GLY A 237 -9.12 -7.85 -18.41
CA GLY A 237 -9.07 -9.08 -19.21
C GLY A 237 -8.77 -8.80 -20.69
N LEU A 238 -9.40 -7.76 -21.26
CA LEU A 238 -9.13 -7.32 -22.64
C LEU A 238 -7.71 -6.79 -22.83
N LEU A 239 -7.18 -6.04 -21.87
CA LEU A 239 -5.79 -5.57 -21.90
C LEU A 239 -4.78 -6.73 -21.89
N PHE A 240 -5.02 -7.75 -21.06
CA PHE A 240 -4.20 -8.95 -21.06
C PHE A 240 -4.34 -9.78 -22.33
N ARG A 241 -5.55 -9.87 -22.89
CA ARG A 241 -5.77 -10.52 -24.18
C ARG A 241 -5.00 -9.80 -25.29
N HIS A 242 -5.06 -8.47 -25.32
CA HIS A 242 -4.28 -7.68 -26.27
C HIS A 242 -2.77 -7.91 -26.07
N ALA A 243 -2.28 -7.93 -24.84
CA ALA A 243 -0.88 -8.21 -24.54
C ALA A 243 -0.45 -9.62 -25.01
N SER A 244 -1.33 -10.63 -24.90
CA SER A 244 -1.04 -11.98 -25.35
C SER A 244 -0.93 -12.08 -26.88
N LEU A 245 -1.79 -11.37 -27.62
CA LEU A 245 -1.76 -11.32 -29.07
C LEU A 245 -0.53 -10.58 -29.60
N SER A 246 -0.18 -9.44 -28.99
CA SER A 246 1.01 -8.66 -29.34
C SER A 246 2.31 -9.44 -29.10
N GLY A 247 2.35 -10.32 -28.09
CA GLY A 247 3.50 -11.20 -27.83
C GLY A 247 3.69 -12.30 -28.87
N LEU A 248 2.62 -12.75 -29.50
CA LEU A 248 2.66 -13.76 -30.58
C LEU A 248 3.16 -13.18 -31.91
N THR A 249 2.95 -11.90 -32.15
CA THR A 249 3.39 -11.21 -33.38
C THR A 249 4.86 -10.79 -33.36
N GLN A 250 5.54 -10.90 -32.20
CA GLN A 250 6.96 -10.55 -32.05
C GLN A 250 7.91 -11.77 -32.03
N THR A 251 7.47 -12.96 -32.42
CA THR A 251 8.39 -14.09 -32.64
C THR A 251 9.20 -13.80 -33.89
N PRO A 252 10.54 -13.63 -33.79
CA PRO A 252 11.38 -13.45 -34.97
C PRO A 252 11.35 -14.74 -35.83
N GLN A 253 11.23 -14.57 -37.14
CA GLN A 253 11.55 -15.60 -38.11
C GLN A 253 13.05 -15.93 -38.06
#